data_5c96b0d637fb13423293d1dbbde31645
#
_entry.id   5c96b0d637fb13423293d1dbbde31645
#
_cell.length_a   1.000
_cell.length_b   1.000
_cell.length_c   1.000
_cell.angle_alpha   90.00
_cell.angle_beta   90.00
_cell.angle_gamma   90.00
#
_symmetry.space_group_name_H-M   'P 1'
#
loop_
_entity.id
_entity.type
_entity.pdbx_description
1 polymer ?
#
loop_
_entity_poly.entity_id
_entity_poly.type
_entity_poly.pdbx_seq_one_letter_code
_entity_poly.pdbx_strand_id
1 'polypeptide(L)'
;PCKTFDECFLKASKEQNSKIIIPESNRITGNIGIEYLIFEYRLNIYSEYFQKIEHNLLGLPGTKISDVKNVYSHGQALSQCSKFIKSHNLNEHVRADTAGSAQMISKGKDKSNAAIASSLSAETYGLEVLKKNIENEKGNLTRFLIMGKNIAQPEFENKKYITSFLFKLKSKPAALYQSLGGFAINGVN
;
A
#
# COMPACT_ATOMS: atom_id res chain seq x y z
N PRO A 1 2.99 14.09 7.67
CA PRO A 1 3.72 13.10 6.89
C PRO A 1 5.06 12.77 7.56
N CYS A 2 5.45 11.49 7.54
CA CYS A 2 6.73 10.99 8.03
C CYS A 2 7.55 10.44 6.87
N LYS A 3 8.87 10.44 6.99
CA LYS A 3 9.76 9.92 5.92
C LYS A 3 9.92 8.41 5.97
N THR A 4 9.80 7.81 7.15
CA THR A 4 9.94 6.37 7.38
C THR A 4 8.81 5.85 8.26
N PHE A 5 8.59 4.53 8.25
CA PHE A 5 7.65 3.89 9.16
C PHE A 5 8.09 4.06 10.62
N ASP A 6 9.37 3.89 10.89
CA ASP A 6 9.94 4.06 12.23
C ASP A 6 9.64 5.46 12.81
N GLU A 7 9.89 6.53 12.04
CA GLU A 7 9.52 7.90 12.43
C GLU A 7 8.03 8.04 12.73
N CYS A 8 7.17 7.39 11.94
CA CYS A 8 5.73 7.42 12.10
C CYS A 8 5.31 6.75 13.42
N PHE A 9 5.84 5.56 13.69
CA PHE A 9 5.60 4.82 14.91
C PHE A 9 6.12 5.55 16.15
N LEU A 10 7.34 6.11 16.08
CA LEU A 10 7.94 6.89 17.16
C LEU A 10 7.06 8.11 17.54
N LYS A 11 6.55 8.84 16.56
CA LYS A 11 5.64 9.98 16.82
C LYS A 11 4.35 9.50 17.50
N ALA A 12 3.70 8.48 16.98
CA ALA A 12 2.46 7.96 17.55
C ALA A 12 2.63 7.41 18.96
N SER A 13 3.80 6.83 19.28
CA SER A 13 4.08 6.33 20.62
C SER A 13 4.27 7.44 21.66
N LYS A 14 4.65 8.64 21.26
CA LYS A 14 4.84 9.80 22.14
C LYS A 14 3.57 10.62 22.34
N GLU A 15 2.64 10.61 21.41
CA GLU A 15 1.45 11.44 21.40
C GLU A 15 0.20 10.60 21.70
N GLN A 16 -0.47 10.87 22.80
CA GLN A 16 -1.56 10.04 23.33
C GLN A 16 -2.79 9.96 22.43
N ASN A 17 -3.10 11.02 21.68
CA ASN A 17 -4.25 11.12 20.79
C ASN A 17 -3.89 10.99 19.31
N SER A 18 -2.64 10.69 19.01
CA SER A 18 -2.17 10.52 17.65
C SER A 18 -2.55 9.13 17.11
N LYS A 19 -2.98 9.09 15.86
CA LYS A 19 -3.20 7.85 15.12
C LYS A 19 -2.36 7.86 13.86
N ILE A 20 -1.87 6.68 13.50
CA ILE A 20 -1.14 6.46 12.24
C ILE A 20 -1.90 5.48 11.38
N ILE A 21 -1.76 5.64 10.06
CA ILE A 21 -2.19 4.68 9.06
C ILE A 21 -0.97 4.15 8.34
N ILE A 22 -0.77 2.82 8.39
CA ILE A 22 0.42 2.16 7.86
C ILE A 22 -0.02 0.96 7.01
N PRO A 23 0.55 0.76 5.81
CA PRO A 23 0.31 -0.45 5.04
C PRO A 23 0.92 -1.65 5.76
N GLU A 24 0.15 -2.71 5.91
CA GLU A 24 0.57 -3.95 6.58
C GLU A 24 0.82 -5.08 5.58
N SER A 25 -0.09 -5.23 4.62
CA SER A 25 0.03 -6.26 3.60
C SER A 25 -0.57 -5.81 2.27
N ASN A 26 -0.09 -6.42 1.21
CA ASN A 26 -0.63 -6.24 -0.13
C ASN A 26 -0.94 -7.61 -0.72
N ARG A 27 -2.07 -7.75 -1.39
CA ARG A 27 -2.54 -9.04 -1.92
C ARG A 27 -1.55 -9.70 -2.89
N ILE A 28 -0.77 -8.92 -3.64
CA ILE A 28 0.17 -9.43 -4.63
C ILE A 28 1.55 -9.63 -4.04
N THR A 29 2.03 -8.68 -3.23
CA THR A 29 3.41 -8.68 -2.72
C THR A 29 3.55 -9.24 -1.32
N GLY A 30 2.43 -9.53 -0.66
CA GLY A 30 2.43 -10.13 0.67
C GLY A 30 2.63 -9.13 1.80
N ASN A 31 3.16 -9.61 2.90
CA ASN A 31 3.41 -8.86 4.13
C ASN A 31 4.52 -7.82 3.94
N ILE A 32 4.33 -6.63 4.52
CA ILE A 32 5.28 -5.50 4.46
C ILE A 32 6.31 -5.58 5.60
N GLY A 33 6.03 -6.37 6.65
CA GLY A 33 7.01 -6.64 7.71
C GLY A 33 7.07 -5.55 8.79
N ILE A 34 5.95 -4.96 9.16
CA ILE A 34 5.88 -3.90 10.19
C ILE A 34 5.66 -4.44 11.62
N GLU A 35 5.53 -5.75 11.81
CA GLU A 35 5.15 -6.37 13.07
C GLU A 35 6.14 -6.05 14.18
N TYR A 36 7.44 -6.00 13.86
CA TYR A 36 8.46 -5.66 14.84
C TYR A 36 8.26 -4.24 15.40
N LEU A 37 7.83 -3.27 14.56
CA LEU A 37 7.54 -1.90 15.00
C LEU A 37 6.32 -1.85 15.93
N ILE A 38 5.28 -2.65 15.65
CA ILE A 38 4.11 -2.75 16.51
C ILE A 38 4.52 -3.24 17.91
N PHE A 39 5.41 -4.25 17.98
CA PHE A 39 5.96 -4.73 19.26
C PHE A 39 6.83 -3.69 19.94
N GLU A 40 7.74 -3.06 19.23
CA GLU A 40 8.70 -2.11 19.78
C GLU A 40 8.00 -0.87 20.37
N TYR A 41 7.09 -0.29 19.60
CA TYR A 41 6.40 0.95 20.01
C TYR A 41 5.09 0.71 20.77
N ARG A 42 4.68 -0.55 20.94
CA ARG A 42 3.47 -0.97 21.69
C ARG A 42 2.22 -0.20 21.28
N LEU A 43 2.01 -0.05 19.97
CA LEU A 43 0.80 0.55 19.47
C LEU A 43 -0.32 -0.49 19.35
N ASN A 44 -1.55 -0.03 19.58
CA ASN A 44 -2.76 -0.84 19.47
C ASN A 44 -3.43 -0.61 18.12
N ILE A 45 -3.98 -1.67 17.54
CA ILE A 45 -4.72 -1.62 16.28
C ILE A 45 -6.16 -1.18 16.60
N TYR A 46 -6.60 -0.09 15.99
CA TYR A 46 -7.96 0.45 16.11
C TYR A 46 -8.91 -0.07 15.06
N SER A 47 -8.44 -0.10 13.82
CA SER A 47 -9.22 -0.52 12.67
C SER A 47 -8.31 -0.82 11.49
N GLU A 48 -8.90 -1.33 10.43
CA GLU A 48 -8.24 -1.60 9.16
C GLU A 48 -8.93 -0.85 8.02
N TYR A 49 -8.19 -0.58 6.97
CA TYR A 49 -8.69 0.02 5.75
C TYR A 49 -8.11 -0.70 4.54
N PHE A 50 -8.97 -1.08 3.61
CA PHE A 50 -8.57 -1.73 2.37
C PHE A 50 -8.59 -0.75 1.21
N GLN A 51 -7.43 -0.49 0.63
CA GLN A 51 -7.28 0.35 -0.56
C GLN A 51 -7.08 -0.52 -1.79
N LYS A 52 -7.98 -0.38 -2.76
CA LYS A 52 -7.78 -0.95 -4.09
C LYS A 52 -6.67 -0.18 -4.80
N ILE A 53 -5.68 -0.92 -5.29
CA ILE A 53 -4.56 -0.35 -6.04
C ILE A 53 -4.85 -0.52 -7.52
N GLU A 54 -4.97 0.59 -8.21
CA GLU A 54 -5.17 0.67 -9.65
C GLU A 54 -4.05 1.49 -10.27
N HIS A 55 -3.42 0.93 -11.29
CA HIS A 55 -2.36 1.60 -12.01
C HIS A 55 -2.88 2.14 -13.33
N ASN A 56 -2.70 3.43 -13.56
CA ASN A 56 -3.13 4.10 -14.77
C ASN A 56 -1.92 4.70 -15.49
N LEU A 57 -1.98 4.75 -16.82
CA LEU A 57 -1.03 5.52 -17.61
C LEU A 57 -1.47 6.97 -17.62
N LEU A 58 -0.60 7.86 -17.14
CA LEU A 58 -0.85 9.29 -17.02
C LEU A 58 0.09 10.08 -17.92
N GLY A 59 -0.45 11.01 -18.67
CA GLY A 59 0.33 11.89 -19.56
C GLY A 59 -0.09 13.35 -19.46
N LEU A 60 0.65 14.21 -20.12
CA LEU A 60 0.28 15.62 -20.27
C LEU A 60 -1.05 15.76 -21.04
N PRO A 61 -1.85 16.81 -20.80
CA PRO A 61 -3.08 17.05 -21.51
C PRO A 61 -2.90 17.02 -23.05
N GLY A 62 -3.82 16.30 -23.71
CA GLY A 62 -3.80 16.11 -25.17
C GLY A 62 -2.67 15.19 -25.68
N THR A 63 -2.09 14.34 -24.83
CA THR A 63 -1.16 13.27 -25.21
C THR A 63 -1.95 12.05 -25.72
N LYS A 64 -1.55 11.46 -26.83
CA LYS A 64 -2.08 10.17 -27.29
C LYS A 64 -1.16 9.04 -26.80
N ILE A 65 -1.71 7.84 -26.58
CA ILE A 65 -0.90 6.68 -26.17
C ILE A 65 0.21 6.38 -27.18
N SER A 66 -0.05 6.60 -28.49
CA SER A 66 0.92 6.43 -29.58
C SER A 66 2.14 7.36 -29.48
N ASP A 67 2.01 8.48 -28.77
CA ASP A 67 3.10 9.44 -28.63
C ASP A 67 4.06 9.03 -27.51
N VAL A 68 3.59 8.19 -26.57
CA VAL A 68 4.35 7.77 -25.39
C VAL A 68 5.44 6.79 -25.78
N LYS A 69 6.67 7.07 -25.37
CA LYS A 69 7.85 6.21 -25.53
C LYS A 69 8.44 5.76 -24.19
N ASN A 70 8.30 6.57 -23.16
CA ASN A 70 8.93 6.34 -21.85
C ASN A 70 7.88 6.36 -20.75
N VAL A 71 7.99 5.41 -19.80
CA VAL A 71 7.13 5.34 -18.61
C VAL A 71 7.96 5.37 -17.34
N TYR A 72 7.52 6.19 -16.39
CA TYR A 72 8.19 6.45 -15.13
C TYR A 72 7.31 6.01 -13.98
N SER A 73 7.85 5.21 -13.06
CA SER A 73 7.15 4.83 -11.82
C SER A 73 8.09 4.14 -10.83
N HIS A 74 7.55 3.78 -9.66
CA HIS A 74 8.21 2.86 -8.74
C HIS A 74 8.38 1.48 -9.39
N GLY A 75 9.52 0.82 -9.16
CA GLY A 75 9.83 -0.47 -9.81
C GLY A 75 8.75 -1.54 -9.66
N GLN A 76 8.08 -1.59 -8.50
CA GLN A 76 6.97 -2.51 -8.26
C GLN A 76 5.76 -2.23 -9.16
N ALA A 77 5.41 -0.96 -9.36
CA ALA A 77 4.30 -0.58 -10.25
C ALA A 77 4.63 -0.88 -11.72
N LEU A 78 5.88 -0.66 -12.15
CA LEU A 78 6.35 -1.04 -13.50
C LEU A 78 6.22 -2.56 -13.70
N SER A 79 6.71 -3.36 -12.74
CA SER A 79 6.61 -4.82 -12.78
C SER A 79 5.15 -5.29 -12.86
N GLN A 80 4.25 -4.67 -12.09
CA GLN A 80 2.82 -4.99 -12.10
C GLN A 80 2.12 -4.57 -13.41
N CYS A 81 2.72 -3.71 -14.22
CA CYS A 81 2.20 -3.26 -15.52
C CYS A 81 3.00 -3.78 -16.72
N SER A 82 3.87 -4.76 -16.52
CA SER A 82 4.84 -5.21 -17.51
C SER A 82 4.21 -5.73 -18.82
N LYS A 83 3.03 -6.36 -18.78
CA LYS A 83 2.32 -6.81 -19.99
C LYS A 83 1.93 -5.62 -20.87
N PHE A 84 1.37 -4.56 -20.24
CA PHE A 84 1.01 -3.34 -20.97
C PHE A 84 2.24 -2.63 -21.54
N ILE A 85 3.29 -2.48 -20.75
CA ILE A 85 4.54 -1.82 -21.14
C ILE A 85 5.15 -2.51 -22.36
N LYS A 86 5.26 -3.84 -22.33
CA LYS A 86 5.80 -4.64 -23.43
C LYS A 86 4.94 -4.57 -24.69
N SER A 87 3.61 -4.63 -24.56
CA SER A 87 2.71 -4.60 -25.72
C SER A 87 2.72 -3.26 -26.47
N HIS A 88 3.16 -2.18 -25.80
CA HIS A 88 3.29 -0.84 -26.39
C HIS A 88 4.75 -0.43 -26.66
N ASN A 89 5.72 -1.34 -26.47
CA ASN A 89 7.16 -1.09 -26.65
C ASN A 89 7.67 0.16 -25.89
N LEU A 90 7.23 0.31 -24.62
CA LEU A 90 7.59 1.45 -23.79
C LEU A 90 8.90 1.18 -23.03
N ASN A 91 9.74 2.20 -22.90
CA ASN A 91 10.96 2.15 -22.09
C ASN A 91 10.62 2.43 -20.61
N GLU A 92 11.09 1.57 -19.72
CA GLU A 92 10.85 1.68 -18.28
C GLU A 92 11.92 2.52 -17.59
N HIS A 93 11.49 3.46 -16.74
CA HIS A 93 12.37 4.28 -15.92
C HIS A 93 11.95 4.22 -14.45
N VAL A 94 12.76 3.55 -13.64
CA VAL A 94 12.49 3.39 -12.20
C VAL A 94 12.71 4.71 -11.47
N ARG A 95 11.74 5.05 -10.59
CA ARG A 95 11.75 6.21 -9.69
C ARG A 95 11.44 5.80 -8.26
N ALA A 96 11.63 6.73 -7.33
CA ALA A 96 11.41 6.48 -5.90
C ALA A 96 9.95 6.14 -5.55
N ASP A 97 8.98 6.76 -6.24
CA ASP A 97 7.56 6.54 -6.01
C ASP A 97 6.70 6.88 -7.24
N THR A 98 5.42 6.47 -7.19
CA THR A 98 4.47 6.66 -8.29
C THR A 98 3.97 8.10 -8.41
N ALA A 99 3.66 8.74 -7.27
CA ALA A 99 3.11 10.10 -7.25
C ALA A 99 4.18 11.14 -7.64
N GLY A 100 5.43 10.96 -7.17
CA GLY A 100 6.58 11.78 -7.59
C GLY A 100 6.87 11.64 -9.08
N SER A 101 6.66 10.47 -9.66
CA SER A 101 6.75 10.28 -11.11
C SER A 101 5.69 11.09 -11.86
N ALA A 102 4.43 11.05 -11.39
CA ALA A 102 3.36 11.87 -11.96
C ALA A 102 3.67 13.38 -11.82
N GLN A 103 4.15 13.81 -10.66
CA GLN A 103 4.57 15.21 -10.45
C GLN A 103 5.71 15.62 -11.41
N MET A 104 6.66 14.73 -11.66
CA MET A 104 7.75 15.00 -12.61
C MET A 104 7.21 15.21 -14.03
N ILE A 105 6.29 14.33 -14.49
CA ILE A 105 5.67 14.45 -15.80
C ILE A 105 4.91 15.77 -15.92
N SER A 106 4.14 16.16 -14.90
CA SER A 106 3.34 17.40 -14.94
C SER A 106 4.17 18.69 -15.08
N LYS A 107 5.42 18.67 -14.61
CA LYS A 107 6.37 19.80 -14.75
C LYS A 107 7.10 19.82 -16.10
N GLY A 108 7.03 18.73 -16.84
CA GLY A 108 7.63 18.60 -18.16
C GLY A 108 6.76 19.20 -19.28
N LYS A 109 7.30 19.17 -20.51
CA LYS A 109 6.57 19.58 -21.72
C LYS A 109 6.59 18.48 -22.79
N ASP A 110 7.30 17.38 -22.53
CA ASP A 110 7.53 16.32 -23.51
C ASP A 110 6.43 15.26 -23.40
N LYS A 111 5.57 15.21 -24.41
CA LYS A 111 4.45 14.26 -24.51
C LYS A 111 4.89 12.81 -24.75
N SER A 112 6.17 12.56 -25.05
CA SER A 112 6.70 11.21 -25.16
C SER A 112 6.90 10.52 -23.80
N ASN A 113 6.77 11.25 -22.71
CA ASN A 113 6.92 10.78 -21.33
C ASN A 113 5.58 10.64 -20.64
N ALA A 114 5.38 9.52 -19.94
CA ALA A 114 4.18 9.24 -19.14
C ALA A 114 4.56 8.67 -17.79
N ALA A 115 3.65 8.74 -16.81
CA ALA A 115 3.80 8.11 -15.51
C ALA A 115 2.81 6.96 -15.33
N ILE A 116 3.18 5.96 -14.55
CA ILE A 116 2.25 4.95 -14.04
C ILE A 116 1.95 5.30 -12.58
N ALA A 117 0.70 5.72 -12.31
CA ALA A 117 0.26 6.12 -10.98
C ALA A 117 -1.27 5.99 -10.81
N SER A 118 -1.79 6.42 -9.64
CA SER A 118 -3.23 6.44 -9.36
C SER A 118 -3.97 7.53 -10.14
N SER A 119 -5.29 7.39 -10.30
CA SER A 119 -6.15 8.46 -10.86
C SER A 119 -6.10 9.74 -10.02
N LEU A 120 -5.97 9.60 -8.68
CA LEU A 120 -5.80 10.75 -7.79
C LEU A 120 -4.54 11.55 -8.12
N SER A 121 -3.46 10.89 -8.53
CA SER A 121 -2.25 11.59 -8.98
C SER A 121 -2.49 12.39 -10.27
N ALA A 122 -3.34 11.89 -11.17
CA ALA A 122 -3.72 12.65 -12.36
C ALA A 122 -4.46 13.94 -11.99
N GLU A 123 -5.47 13.85 -11.13
CA GLU A 123 -6.24 15.00 -10.63
C GLU A 123 -5.34 16.00 -9.90
N THR A 124 -4.48 15.51 -9.01
CA THR A 124 -3.60 16.35 -8.18
C THR A 124 -2.60 17.15 -9.01
N TYR A 125 -2.08 16.56 -10.08
CA TYR A 125 -1.01 17.16 -10.87
C TYR A 125 -1.47 17.66 -12.26
N GLY A 126 -2.77 17.65 -12.55
CA GLY A 126 -3.31 18.15 -13.83
C GLY A 126 -2.90 17.31 -15.02
N LEU A 127 -2.76 15.99 -14.85
CA LEU A 127 -2.46 15.04 -15.91
C LEU A 127 -3.75 14.39 -16.43
N GLU A 128 -3.70 13.90 -17.67
CA GLU A 128 -4.78 13.09 -18.24
C GLU A 128 -4.51 11.60 -18.03
N VAL A 129 -5.58 10.85 -17.74
CA VAL A 129 -5.54 9.39 -17.71
C VAL A 129 -5.65 8.88 -19.13
N LEU A 130 -4.54 8.51 -19.73
CA LEU A 130 -4.46 7.98 -21.10
C LEU A 130 -5.03 6.57 -21.19
N LYS A 131 -4.80 5.73 -20.16
CA LYS A 131 -5.36 4.38 -20.04
C LYS A 131 -5.53 4.01 -18.58
N LYS A 132 -6.72 3.49 -18.24
CA LYS A 132 -7.04 2.98 -16.89
C LYS A 132 -6.68 1.52 -16.74
N ASN A 133 -6.35 1.12 -15.51
CA ASN A 133 -6.26 -0.27 -15.06
C ASN A 133 -5.33 -1.10 -15.95
N ILE A 134 -4.08 -0.64 -16.08
CA ILE A 134 -3.06 -1.28 -16.92
C ILE A 134 -2.26 -2.37 -16.18
N GLU A 135 -2.61 -2.63 -14.93
CA GLU A 135 -1.99 -3.69 -14.13
C GLU A 135 -2.25 -5.08 -14.70
N ASN A 136 -1.26 -5.97 -14.56
CA ASN A 136 -1.31 -7.36 -15.04
C ASN A 136 -2.39 -8.20 -14.35
N GLU A 137 -2.59 -7.95 -13.04
CA GLU A 137 -3.51 -8.69 -12.18
C GLU A 137 -4.52 -7.73 -11.56
N LYS A 138 -5.81 -8.04 -11.76
CA LYS A 138 -6.90 -7.27 -11.16
C LYS A 138 -7.10 -7.61 -9.68
N GLY A 139 -7.65 -6.65 -8.94
CA GLY A 139 -8.03 -6.87 -7.54
C GLY A 139 -6.85 -6.78 -6.58
N ASN A 140 -5.82 -6.02 -6.94
CA ASN A 140 -4.75 -5.67 -6.01
C ASN A 140 -5.31 -4.81 -4.88
N LEU A 141 -5.16 -5.29 -3.65
CA LEU A 141 -5.62 -4.65 -2.42
C LEU A 141 -4.43 -4.47 -1.48
N THR A 142 -4.28 -3.28 -0.94
CA THR A 142 -3.39 -3.03 0.19
C THR A 142 -4.23 -2.86 1.45
N ARG A 143 -3.92 -3.66 2.45
CA ARG A 143 -4.47 -3.54 3.79
C ARG A 143 -3.63 -2.56 4.58
N PHE A 144 -4.29 -1.56 5.15
CA PHE A 144 -3.69 -0.59 6.07
C PHE A 144 -4.23 -0.84 7.47
N LEU A 145 -3.38 -0.70 8.46
CA LEU A 145 -3.77 -0.68 9.87
C LEU A 145 -3.79 0.76 10.37
N ILE A 146 -4.84 1.11 11.10
CA ILE A 146 -4.93 2.36 11.84
C ILE A 146 -4.58 2.03 13.29
N MET A 147 -3.52 2.65 13.79
CA MET A 147 -2.94 2.33 15.10
C MET A 147 -2.71 3.57 15.94
N GLY A 148 -2.67 3.38 17.25
CA GLY A 148 -2.37 4.43 18.22
C GLY A 148 -2.03 3.85 19.59
N LYS A 149 -1.73 4.72 20.56
CA LYS A 149 -1.24 4.33 21.88
C LYS A 149 -2.32 3.78 22.79
N ASN A 150 -3.52 4.33 22.72
CA ASN A 150 -4.63 3.92 23.58
C ASN A 150 -5.23 2.58 23.13
N ILE A 151 -5.82 1.83 24.03
CA ILE A 151 -6.58 0.63 23.68
C ILE A 151 -7.97 1.07 23.19
N ALA A 152 -8.32 0.70 21.95
CA ALA A 152 -9.68 0.85 21.48
C ALA A 152 -10.53 -0.26 22.09
N GLN A 153 -11.53 0.11 22.88
CA GLN A 153 -12.58 -0.81 23.29
C GLN A 153 -13.80 -0.51 22.42
N PRO A 154 -14.08 -1.35 21.40
CA PRO A 154 -15.30 -1.17 20.63
C PRO A 154 -16.53 -1.46 21.52
N GLU A 155 -17.56 -0.64 21.39
CA GLU A 155 -18.87 -1.01 21.90
C GLU A 155 -19.34 -2.24 21.14
N PHE A 156 -19.68 -3.31 21.89
CA PHE A 156 -20.16 -4.55 21.27
C PHE A 156 -21.58 -4.34 20.75
N GLU A 157 -21.69 -4.07 19.48
CA GLU A 157 -22.93 -4.05 18.74
C GLU A 157 -23.14 -5.41 18.04
N ASN A 158 -24.34 -5.64 17.48
CA ASN A 158 -24.61 -6.86 16.70
C ASN A 158 -23.93 -6.81 15.30
N LYS A 159 -22.61 -6.71 15.29
CA LYS A 159 -21.73 -6.63 14.13
C LYS A 159 -20.67 -7.74 14.16
N LYS A 160 -20.07 -8.03 13.00
CA LYS A 160 -18.91 -8.94 12.94
C LYS A 160 -17.66 -8.19 13.37
N TYR A 161 -16.87 -8.81 14.22
CA TYR A 161 -15.61 -8.27 14.71
C TYR A 161 -14.44 -9.15 14.26
N ILE A 162 -13.30 -8.52 14.04
CA ILE A 162 -12.02 -9.18 13.82
C ILE A 162 -11.09 -8.73 14.93
N THR A 163 -10.44 -9.67 15.60
CA THR A 163 -9.40 -9.38 16.58
C THR A 163 -8.05 -9.63 15.93
N SER A 164 -7.21 -8.60 15.89
CA SER A 164 -5.82 -8.71 15.46
C SER A 164 -4.91 -8.62 16.67
N PHE A 165 -4.00 -9.57 16.80
CA PHE A 165 -3.01 -9.56 17.87
C PHE A 165 -1.68 -10.10 17.37
N LEU A 166 -0.62 -9.67 18.02
CA LEU A 166 0.73 -10.15 17.79
C LEU A 166 1.22 -10.90 19.01
N PHE A 167 1.84 -12.04 18.82
CA PHE A 167 2.39 -12.82 19.89
C PHE A 167 3.77 -13.39 19.52
N LYS A 168 4.61 -13.58 20.52
CA LYS A 168 5.93 -14.16 20.38
C LYS A 168 5.95 -15.56 20.97
N LEU A 169 6.43 -16.51 20.20
CA LEU A 169 6.57 -17.89 20.63
C LEU A 169 7.99 -18.16 21.14
N LYS A 170 8.11 -19.05 22.10
CA LYS A 170 9.40 -19.67 22.44
C LYS A 170 9.80 -20.62 21.31
N SER A 171 11.08 -20.59 20.93
CA SER A 171 11.62 -21.49 19.91
C SER A 171 11.74 -22.92 20.49
N LYS A 172 10.68 -23.71 20.32
CA LYS A 172 10.62 -25.12 20.68
C LYS A 172 9.77 -25.88 19.67
N PRO A 173 9.95 -27.20 19.52
CA PRO A 173 9.13 -28.02 18.62
C PRO A 173 7.64 -27.86 18.88
N ALA A 174 6.84 -27.79 17.83
CA ALA A 174 5.37 -27.66 17.86
C ALA A 174 4.81 -26.42 18.58
N ALA A 175 5.62 -25.37 18.88
CA ALA A 175 5.15 -24.18 19.60
C ALA A 175 3.98 -23.49 18.90
N LEU A 176 4.06 -23.30 17.57
CA LEU A 176 2.98 -22.70 16.79
C LEU A 176 1.71 -23.57 16.82
N TYR A 177 1.85 -24.86 16.58
CA TYR A 177 0.72 -25.80 16.62
C TYR A 177 0.00 -25.78 17.97
N GLN A 178 0.76 -25.85 19.07
CA GLN A 178 0.21 -25.78 20.44
C GLN A 178 -0.51 -24.46 20.70
N SER A 179 0.04 -23.34 20.24
CA SER A 179 -0.58 -22.03 20.44
C SER A 179 -1.86 -21.86 19.62
N LEU A 180 -1.92 -22.37 18.41
CA LEU A 180 -3.11 -22.34 17.55
C LEU A 180 -4.16 -23.37 17.96
N GLY A 181 -3.77 -24.45 18.64
CA GLY A 181 -4.68 -25.50 19.09
C GLY A 181 -5.83 -24.99 19.95
N GLY A 182 -5.56 -23.99 20.82
CA GLY A 182 -6.58 -23.35 21.63
C GLY A 182 -7.68 -22.68 20.80
N PHE A 183 -7.33 -22.04 19.70
CA PHE A 183 -8.31 -21.44 18.78
C PHE A 183 -9.15 -22.51 18.08
N ALA A 184 -8.49 -23.54 17.56
CA ALA A 184 -9.17 -24.64 16.86
C ALA A 184 -10.19 -25.37 17.77
N ILE A 185 -9.82 -25.68 19.02
CA ILE A 185 -10.70 -26.37 19.99
C ILE A 185 -11.91 -25.50 20.34
N ASN A 186 -11.76 -24.19 20.39
CA ASN A 186 -12.84 -23.25 20.72
C ASN A 186 -13.60 -22.72 19.49
N GLY A 187 -13.40 -23.30 18.32
CA GLY A 187 -14.10 -22.91 17.10
C GLY A 187 -13.81 -21.47 16.62
N VAL A 188 -12.65 -20.93 16.99
CA VAL A 188 -12.22 -19.60 16.54
C VAL A 188 -11.52 -19.76 15.19
N ASN A 189 -12.01 -19.04 14.20
CA ASN A 189 -11.48 -19.04 12.84
C ASN A 189 -10.63 -17.78 12.60
#